data_9e665e241d9fcea6176f2ea6a7cc5fb4
#
_entry.id   9e665e241d9fcea6176f2ea6a7cc5fb4
#
_cell.length_a   1.000
_cell.length_b   1.000
_cell.length_c   1.000
_cell.angle_alpha   90.00
_cell.angle_beta   90.00
_cell.angle_gamma   90.00
#
_symmetry.space_group_name_H-M   'P 1'
#
loop_
_entity.id
_entity.type
_entity.pdbx_description
1 polymer ?
#
loop_
_entity_poly.entity_id
_entity_poly.type
_entity_poly.pdbx_seq_one_letter_code
_entity_poly.pdbx_strand_id
1 'polypeptide(L)'
;YDSDGDGIGDIPGIIEKLDYLKDLGVDIIWLSPVYRSPLADQGYDISDYYNIDPRFGTMEDMDRLLAEAKKRNQHIVMDLVVNHTSDEHAWFVESRRSKDNPYRDFYIWKEPRNGREPNNWRSCSSGSAWEYCEETGMYYLHLFSKTQPDLNWENPQVRREVYDMMTW
;
A
#
# COMPACT_ATOMS: atom_id res chain seq x y z
N TYR A 1 17.38 -2.12 10.19
CA TYR A 1 18.73 -1.57 10.38
C TYR A 1 18.98 -0.53 9.29
N ASP A 2 19.50 0.61 9.67
CA ASP A 2 19.87 1.73 8.82
C ASP A 2 21.31 1.51 8.37
N SER A 3 21.56 1.24 7.09
CA SER A 3 22.88 0.90 6.57
C SER A 3 23.68 2.12 6.10
N ASP A 4 23.00 3.20 5.75
CA ASP A 4 23.62 4.41 5.20
C ASP A 4 23.63 5.61 6.15
N GLY A 5 22.93 5.49 7.29
CA GLY A 5 22.93 6.51 8.36
C GLY A 5 21.96 7.66 8.14
N ASP A 6 20.95 7.49 7.31
CA ASP A 6 19.94 8.51 7.04
C ASP A 6 18.81 8.56 8.07
N GLY A 7 18.77 7.61 9.02
CA GLY A 7 17.78 7.48 10.07
C GLY A 7 16.62 6.56 9.71
N ILE A 8 16.64 5.94 8.53
CA ILE A 8 15.59 5.02 8.04
C ILE A 8 16.22 3.63 7.85
N GLY A 9 15.56 2.59 8.33
CA GLY A 9 15.98 1.21 8.07
C GLY A 9 15.76 0.87 6.59
N ASP A 10 16.68 0.09 6.01
CA ASP A 10 16.71 -0.18 4.59
C ASP A 10 16.95 -1.66 4.26
N ILE A 11 16.74 -2.07 3.02
CA ILE A 11 16.94 -3.44 2.55
C ILE A 11 18.40 -3.88 2.65
N PRO A 12 19.40 -3.08 2.26
CA PRO A 12 20.80 -3.41 2.51
C PRO A 12 21.10 -3.70 4.00
N GLY A 13 20.52 -2.93 4.91
CA GLY A 13 20.66 -3.15 6.35
C GLY A 13 20.05 -4.46 6.83
N ILE A 14 18.92 -4.89 6.23
CA ILE A 14 18.36 -6.23 6.51
C ILE A 14 19.36 -7.30 6.08
N ILE A 15 19.95 -7.17 4.89
CA ILE A 15 20.93 -8.13 4.38
C ILE A 15 22.12 -8.27 5.33
N GLU A 16 22.62 -7.17 5.86
CA GLU A 16 23.71 -7.18 6.85
C GLU A 16 23.38 -7.93 8.15
N LYS A 17 22.09 -8.01 8.49
CA LYS A 17 21.60 -8.65 9.73
C LYS A 17 21.06 -10.07 9.55
N LEU A 18 21.09 -10.64 8.35
CA LEU A 18 20.54 -11.97 8.09
C LEU A 18 21.25 -13.07 8.91
N ASP A 19 22.58 -13.00 9.07
CA ASP A 19 23.35 -13.96 9.89
C ASP A 19 22.97 -13.84 11.36
N TYR A 20 22.86 -12.61 11.89
CA TYR A 20 22.40 -12.38 13.25
C TYR A 20 21.01 -12.95 13.49
N LEU A 21 20.07 -12.72 12.57
CA LEU A 21 18.71 -13.26 12.66
C LEU A 21 18.69 -14.78 12.58
N LYS A 22 19.57 -15.38 11.76
CA LYS A 22 19.69 -16.83 11.66
C LYS A 22 20.25 -17.44 12.95
N ASP A 23 21.27 -16.85 13.54
CA ASP A 23 21.85 -17.29 14.81
C ASP A 23 20.83 -17.17 15.96
N LEU A 24 19.92 -16.20 15.90
CA LEU A 24 18.80 -16.04 16.82
C LEU A 24 17.69 -17.10 16.63
N GLY A 25 17.74 -17.86 15.53
CA GLY A 25 16.74 -18.89 15.21
C GLY A 25 15.56 -18.41 14.37
N VAL A 26 15.69 -17.26 13.68
CA VAL A 26 14.63 -16.73 12.81
C VAL A 26 14.70 -17.38 11.43
N ASP A 27 13.64 -18.05 11.03
CA ASP A 27 13.50 -18.69 9.72
C ASP A 27 12.59 -17.92 8.76
N ILE A 28 11.68 -17.08 9.29
CA ILE A 28 10.75 -16.27 8.50
C ILE A 28 10.91 -14.80 8.92
N ILE A 29 11.12 -13.93 7.93
CA ILE A 29 11.25 -12.49 8.13
C ILE A 29 10.09 -11.81 7.40
N TRP A 30 9.17 -11.24 8.15
CA TRP A 30 8.14 -10.38 7.60
C TRP A 30 8.67 -8.96 7.45
N LEU A 31 8.43 -8.36 6.28
CA LEU A 31 8.73 -6.96 6.01
C LEU A 31 7.44 -6.13 6.11
N SER A 32 7.47 -5.04 6.87
CA SER A 32 6.49 -3.97 6.67
C SER A 32 6.59 -3.45 5.23
N PRO A 33 5.56 -2.78 4.70
CA PRO A 33 5.55 -2.39 3.29
C PRO A 33 6.78 -1.58 2.89
N VAL A 34 7.45 -2.01 1.82
CA VAL A 34 8.63 -1.34 1.23
C VAL A 34 8.36 -0.81 -0.17
N TYR A 35 7.13 -0.91 -0.64
CA TYR A 35 6.67 -0.36 -1.93
C TYR A 35 6.73 1.16 -1.93
N ARG A 36 6.66 1.78 -3.11
CA ARG A 36 6.54 3.24 -3.21
C ARG A 36 5.32 3.75 -2.46
N SER A 37 5.54 4.76 -1.63
CA SER A 37 4.54 5.33 -0.74
C SER A 37 4.87 6.78 -0.39
N PRO A 38 3.88 7.67 -0.25
CA PRO A 38 4.09 8.98 0.39
C PRO A 38 4.48 8.88 1.87
N LEU A 39 4.39 7.69 2.49
CA LEU A 39 4.62 7.41 3.91
C LEU A 39 3.70 8.19 4.87
N ALA A 40 2.50 8.51 4.44
CA ALA A 40 1.50 9.11 5.32
C ALA A 40 1.07 8.16 6.45
N ASP A 41 1.15 6.84 6.18
CA ASP A 41 0.90 5.78 7.15
C ASP A 41 2.03 4.74 7.15
N GLN A 42 3.27 5.19 7.29
CA GLN A 42 4.47 4.35 7.44
C GLN A 42 4.64 3.27 6.34
N GLY A 43 4.15 3.55 5.12
CA GLY A 43 4.23 2.65 3.97
C GLY A 43 2.96 1.87 3.67
N TYR A 44 1.96 1.90 4.55
CA TYR A 44 0.66 1.24 4.30
C TYR A 44 -0.24 2.02 3.33
N ASP A 45 0.15 3.21 2.90
CA ASP A 45 -0.44 4.01 1.83
C ASP A 45 0.37 3.84 0.54
N ILE A 46 0.11 2.75 -0.19
CA ILE A 46 0.93 2.34 -1.34
C ILE A 46 0.51 3.10 -2.60
N SER A 47 1.46 3.80 -3.22
CA SER A 47 1.25 4.53 -4.48
C SER A 47 1.68 3.76 -5.72
N ASP A 48 2.55 2.74 -5.58
CA ASP A 48 3.00 1.88 -6.66
C ASP A 48 3.46 0.53 -6.08
N TYR A 49 2.76 -0.56 -6.43
CA TYR A 49 3.05 -1.91 -5.96
C TYR A 49 4.20 -2.60 -6.69
N TYR A 50 4.65 -2.06 -7.82
CA TYR A 50 5.64 -2.69 -8.69
C TYR A 50 7.07 -2.18 -8.47
N ASN A 51 7.25 -1.21 -7.58
CA ASN A 51 8.54 -0.61 -7.29
C ASN A 51 8.81 -0.51 -5.80
N ILE A 52 10.08 -0.67 -5.42
CA ILE A 52 10.57 -0.38 -4.08
C ILE A 52 10.69 1.13 -3.88
N ASP A 53 10.32 1.62 -2.72
CA ASP A 53 10.54 3.04 -2.38
C ASP A 53 12.06 3.30 -2.25
N PRO A 54 12.57 4.35 -2.89
CA PRO A 54 14.01 4.66 -2.89
C PRO A 54 14.63 4.83 -1.50
N ARG A 55 13.82 5.17 -0.50
CA ARG A 55 14.29 5.27 0.91
C ARG A 55 14.64 3.92 1.51
N PHE A 56 14.08 2.83 0.99
CA PHE A 56 14.35 1.47 1.48
C PHE A 56 15.35 0.71 0.60
N GLY A 57 15.61 1.16 -0.61
CA GLY A 57 16.53 0.53 -1.55
C GLY A 57 16.00 0.44 -2.97
N THR A 58 16.52 -0.50 -3.73
CA THR A 58 16.20 -0.73 -5.14
C THR A 58 15.59 -2.11 -5.36
N MET A 59 15.12 -2.40 -6.57
CA MET A 59 14.69 -3.75 -6.98
C MET A 59 15.86 -4.73 -6.91
N GLU A 60 17.05 -4.31 -7.29
CA GLU A 60 18.28 -5.12 -7.20
C GLU A 60 18.63 -5.45 -5.74
N ASP A 61 18.38 -4.53 -4.80
CA ASP A 61 18.55 -4.79 -3.37
C ASP A 61 17.55 -5.84 -2.88
N MET A 62 16.30 -5.79 -3.35
CA MET A 62 15.30 -6.80 -3.03
C MET A 62 15.70 -8.17 -3.59
N ASP A 63 16.11 -8.25 -4.85
CA ASP A 63 16.60 -9.50 -5.44
C ASP A 63 17.79 -10.07 -4.66
N ARG A 64 18.70 -9.21 -4.23
CA ARG A 64 19.83 -9.59 -3.38
C ARG A 64 19.38 -10.09 -2.01
N LEU A 65 18.42 -9.43 -1.38
CA LEU A 65 17.83 -9.87 -0.10
C LEU A 65 17.24 -11.28 -0.23
N LEU A 66 16.44 -11.52 -1.26
CA LEU A 66 15.83 -12.84 -1.50
C LEU A 66 16.89 -13.93 -1.71
N ALA A 67 17.92 -13.64 -2.51
CA ALA A 67 19.02 -14.57 -2.77
C ALA A 67 19.82 -14.88 -1.48
N GLU A 68 20.15 -13.87 -0.69
CA GLU A 68 20.91 -14.02 0.57
C GLU A 68 20.09 -14.73 1.66
N ALA A 69 18.79 -14.44 1.79
CA ALA A 69 17.90 -15.14 2.69
C ALA A 69 17.80 -16.63 2.31
N LYS A 70 17.65 -16.94 1.03
CA LYS A 70 17.59 -18.33 0.53
C LYS A 70 18.84 -19.15 0.86
N LYS A 71 20.04 -18.56 0.77
CA LYS A 71 21.30 -19.22 1.15
C LYS A 71 21.32 -19.65 2.63
N ARG A 72 20.56 -18.95 3.48
CA ARG A 72 20.47 -19.19 4.92
C ARG A 72 19.24 -20.02 5.32
N ASN A 73 18.50 -20.52 4.34
CA ASN A 73 17.19 -21.16 4.55
C ASN A 73 16.24 -20.26 5.36
N GLN A 74 16.24 -18.97 5.02
CA GLN A 74 15.31 -17.98 5.55
C GLN A 74 14.32 -17.57 4.46
N HIS A 75 13.09 -17.25 4.88
CA HIS A 75 12.01 -16.86 3.98
C HIS A 75 11.61 -15.41 4.23
N ILE A 76 11.40 -14.65 3.16
CA ILE A 76 10.88 -13.30 3.23
C ILE A 76 9.37 -13.33 2.98
N VAL A 77 8.61 -12.68 3.83
CA VAL A 77 7.17 -12.48 3.69
C VAL A 77 6.91 -10.98 3.49
N MET A 78 6.30 -10.64 2.36
CA MET A 78 5.88 -9.27 2.05
C MET A 78 4.46 -9.03 2.54
N ASP A 79 4.19 -7.82 3.01
CA ASP A 79 2.82 -7.42 3.37
C ASP A 79 1.98 -7.19 2.10
N LEU A 80 0.78 -7.74 2.06
CA LEU A 80 -0.18 -7.58 0.96
C LEU A 80 -1.25 -6.56 1.36
N VAL A 81 -0.96 -5.29 1.15
CA VAL A 81 -1.85 -4.18 1.50
C VAL A 81 -2.80 -3.89 0.34
N VAL A 82 -3.93 -4.57 0.30
CA VAL A 82 -4.90 -4.49 -0.81
C VAL A 82 -6.33 -4.16 -0.36
N ASN A 83 -6.53 -3.73 0.88
CA ASN A 83 -7.79 -3.13 1.31
C ASN A 83 -7.99 -1.76 0.65
N HIS A 84 -6.94 -0.99 0.52
CA HIS A 84 -6.90 0.38 0.00
C HIS A 84 -5.60 0.62 -0.76
N THR A 85 -5.51 1.75 -1.44
CA THR A 85 -4.25 2.29 -1.97
C THR A 85 -3.96 3.64 -1.32
N SER A 86 -2.80 4.23 -1.61
CA SER A 86 -2.61 5.67 -1.41
C SER A 86 -3.58 6.46 -2.32
N ASP A 87 -3.97 7.64 -1.89
CA ASP A 87 -4.65 8.63 -2.73
C ASP A 87 -3.75 9.19 -3.86
N GLU A 88 -2.44 8.94 -3.79
CA GLU A 88 -1.47 9.22 -4.86
C GLU A 88 -1.30 8.06 -5.86
N HIS A 89 -1.95 6.91 -5.63
CA HIS A 89 -1.92 5.79 -6.58
C HIS A 89 -2.60 6.19 -7.89
N ALA A 90 -2.00 5.80 -9.03
CA ALA A 90 -2.50 6.17 -10.37
C ALA A 90 -3.99 5.81 -10.57
N TRP A 91 -4.44 4.69 -10.05
CA TRP A 91 -5.86 4.29 -10.11
C TRP A 91 -6.77 5.31 -9.42
N PHE A 92 -6.40 5.80 -8.24
CA PHE A 92 -7.22 6.77 -7.51
C PHE A 92 -7.14 8.16 -8.15
N VAL A 93 -5.96 8.59 -8.57
CA VAL A 93 -5.77 9.85 -9.30
C VAL A 93 -6.68 9.92 -10.52
N GLU A 94 -6.78 8.82 -11.30
CA GLU A 94 -7.71 8.76 -12.43
C GLU A 94 -9.18 8.65 -11.95
N SER A 95 -9.46 7.80 -10.97
CA SER A 95 -10.82 7.57 -10.45
C SER A 95 -11.51 8.86 -9.99
N ARG A 96 -10.76 9.78 -9.36
CA ARG A 96 -11.31 11.03 -8.82
C ARG A 96 -11.53 12.13 -9.87
N ARG A 97 -10.95 12.02 -11.08
CA ARG A 97 -11.02 13.07 -12.13
C ARG A 97 -12.42 13.27 -12.70
N SER A 98 -13.17 12.19 -12.92
CA SER A 98 -14.50 12.24 -13.49
C SER A 98 -15.33 11.03 -13.09
N LYS A 99 -16.65 11.13 -13.29
CA LYS A 99 -17.57 9.99 -13.04
C LYS A 99 -17.50 8.91 -14.12
N ASP A 100 -16.95 9.22 -15.29
CA ASP A 100 -17.02 8.38 -16.50
C ASP A 100 -15.66 7.77 -16.91
N ASN A 101 -14.68 7.72 -15.99
CA ASN A 101 -13.37 7.15 -16.33
C ASN A 101 -13.28 5.65 -16.02
N PRO A 102 -12.36 4.89 -16.67
CA PRO A 102 -12.26 3.44 -16.51
C PRO A 102 -11.92 2.98 -15.10
N TYR A 103 -11.31 3.84 -14.28
CA TYR A 103 -10.91 3.54 -12.91
C TYR A 103 -11.95 3.98 -11.87
N ARG A 104 -13.09 4.59 -12.31
CA ARG A 104 -14.07 5.10 -11.36
C ARG A 104 -14.50 4.07 -10.34
N ASP A 105 -14.87 2.90 -10.79
CA ASP A 105 -15.40 1.82 -9.96
C ASP A 105 -14.30 0.95 -9.31
N PHE A 106 -13.01 1.36 -9.40
CA PHE A 106 -11.94 0.76 -8.62
C PHE A 106 -12.07 1.09 -7.14
N TYR A 107 -12.76 2.18 -6.82
CA TYR A 107 -13.01 2.66 -5.46
C TYR A 107 -14.51 2.77 -5.21
N ILE A 108 -14.89 2.94 -3.95
CA ILE A 108 -16.29 2.98 -3.53
C ILE A 108 -16.73 4.44 -3.43
N TRP A 109 -17.54 4.87 -4.39
CA TRP A 109 -18.08 6.22 -4.49
C TRP A 109 -19.56 6.26 -4.18
N LYS A 110 -20.03 7.28 -3.46
CA LYS A 110 -21.46 7.50 -3.16
C LYS A 110 -21.82 8.97 -3.33
N GLU A 111 -23.04 9.19 -3.82
CA GLU A 111 -23.63 10.54 -3.86
C GLU A 111 -23.89 11.07 -2.45
N PRO A 112 -23.81 12.40 -2.25
CA PRO A 112 -24.23 13.03 -1.00
C PRO A 112 -25.68 12.66 -0.64
N ARG A 113 -25.93 12.42 0.63
CA ARG A 113 -27.28 12.23 1.15
C ARG A 113 -27.71 13.51 1.89
N ASN A 114 -28.69 14.24 1.35
CA ASN A 114 -29.15 15.53 1.89
C ASN A 114 -27.99 16.54 2.09
N GLY A 115 -27.05 16.58 1.16
CA GLY A 115 -25.89 17.48 1.21
C GLY A 115 -24.81 17.11 2.25
N ARG A 116 -24.85 15.88 2.77
CA ARG A 116 -23.92 15.34 3.77
C ARG A 116 -23.38 13.98 3.33
N GLU A 117 -22.58 13.36 4.21
CA GLU A 117 -22.05 12.01 4.01
C GLU A 117 -23.16 10.99 3.74
N PRO A 118 -22.87 9.93 2.97
CA PRO A 118 -23.85 8.90 2.61
C PRO A 118 -24.50 8.19 3.81
N ASN A 119 -23.75 8.02 4.87
CA ASN A 119 -24.19 7.42 6.13
C ASN A 119 -23.28 7.86 7.30
N ASN A 120 -23.49 7.29 8.47
CA ASN A 120 -22.76 7.62 9.70
C ASN A 120 -21.56 6.69 9.99
N TRP A 121 -21.03 5.98 8.99
CA TRP A 121 -19.86 5.13 9.19
C TRP A 121 -18.65 5.96 9.62
N ARG A 122 -17.85 5.36 10.49
CA ARG A 122 -16.65 5.99 11.02
C ARG A 122 -15.40 5.23 10.56
N SER A 123 -14.34 5.98 10.34
CA SER A 123 -13.02 5.46 10.06
C SER A 123 -12.38 4.88 11.34
N CYS A 124 -11.51 3.89 11.17
CA CYS A 124 -10.70 3.35 12.25
C CYS A 124 -9.73 4.38 12.83
N SER A 125 -9.31 5.36 12.03
CA SER A 125 -8.38 6.42 12.44
C SER A 125 -9.05 7.60 13.15
N SER A 126 -10.36 7.71 13.09
CA SER A 126 -11.27 8.73 13.64
C SER A 126 -12.04 9.49 12.55
N GLY A 127 -13.17 10.12 12.94
CA GLY A 127 -13.98 10.91 12.02
C GLY A 127 -14.88 10.07 11.11
N SER A 128 -15.35 10.66 10.02
CA SER A 128 -16.15 10.00 8.99
C SER A 128 -15.32 8.97 8.20
N ALA A 129 -15.97 7.90 7.75
CA ALA A 129 -15.38 6.98 6.77
C ALA A 129 -15.53 7.49 5.32
N TRP A 130 -16.06 8.68 5.14
CA TRP A 130 -16.36 9.28 3.84
C TRP A 130 -15.67 10.63 3.69
N GLU A 131 -14.92 10.82 2.62
CA GLU A 131 -14.30 12.09 2.25
C GLU A 131 -14.91 12.63 0.97
N TYR A 132 -15.21 13.95 0.98
CA TYR A 132 -15.82 14.62 -0.17
C TYR A 132 -14.77 14.94 -1.25
N CYS A 133 -15.10 14.63 -2.48
CA CYS A 133 -14.30 14.93 -3.66
C CYS A 133 -14.96 16.07 -4.44
N GLU A 134 -14.36 17.24 -4.44
CA GLU A 134 -14.90 18.44 -5.10
C GLU A 134 -15.01 18.26 -6.62
N GLU A 135 -14.07 17.54 -7.23
CA GLU A 135 -14.00 17.34 -8.68
C GLU A 135 -15.24 16.63 -9.22
N THR A 136 -15.84 15.75 -8.45
CA THR A 136 -17.00 14.97 -8.89
C THR A 136 -18.26 15.18 -8.06
N GLY A 137 -18.15 15.92 -6.95
CA GLY A 137 -19.27 16.17 -6.04
C GLY A 137 -19.76 14.91 -5.30
N MET A 138 -18.92 13.89 -5.19
CA MET A 138 -19.23 12.62 -4.52
C MET A 138 -18.27 12.36 -3.36
N TYR A 139 -18.67 11.39 -2.53
CA TYR A 139 -17.84 10.90 -1.44
C TYR A 139 -17.18 9.57 -1.80
N TYR A 140 -15.89 9.39 -1.42
CA TYR A 140 -15.24 8.09 -1.46
C TYR A 140 -15.12 7.50 -0.06
N LEU A 141 -15.13 6.16 0.01
CA LEU A 141 -14.96 5.41 1.26
C LEU A 141 -13.47 5.32 1.62
N HIS A 142 -13.17 5.53 2.90
CA HIS A 142 -11.88 5.22 3.51
C HIS A 142 -12.09 4.67 4.93
N LEU A 143 -11.86 3.40 5.14
CA LEU A 143 -12.00 2.81 6.48
C LEU A 143 -10.80 3.09 7.38
N PHE A 144 -9.66 3.44 6.78
CA PHE A 144 -8.48 3.96 7.47
C PHE A 144 -8.36 5.48 7.30
N SER A 145 -7.22 6.00 6.92
CA SER A 145 -7.04 7.44 6.70
C SER A 145 -7.73 7.90 5.40
N LYS A 146 -8.07 9.18 5.32
CA LYS A 146 -8.55 9.79 4.07
C LYS A 146 -7.55 9.72 2.91
N THR A 147 -6.28 9.54 3.21
CA THR A 147 -5.21 9.29 2.22
C THR A 147 -5.13 7.82 1.78
N GLN A 148 -6.07 6.98 2.24
CA GLN A 148 -6.12 5.55 1.97
C GLN A 148 -7.53 5.13 1.49
N PRO A 149 -7.92 5.54 0.25
CA PRO A 149 -9.22 5.19 -0.32
C PRO A 149 -9.38 3.67 -0.48
N ASP A 150 -10.52 3.14 -0.04
CA ASP A 150 -10.82 1.71 -0.06
C ASP A 150 -11.08 1.22 -1.48
N LEU A 151 -10.44 0.11 -1.84
CA LEU A 151 -10.66 -0.58 -3.11
C LEU A 151 -12.03 -1.27 -3.15
N ASN A 152 -12.67 -1.21 -4.31
CA ASN A 152 -13.94 -1.88 -4.58
C ASN A 152 -13.72 -3.35 -4.99
N TRP A 153 -13.65 -4.24 -4.03
CA TRP A 153 -13.44 -5.68 -4.26
C TRP A 153 -14.62 -6.40 -4.96
N GLU A 154 -15.78 -5.76 -5.06
CA GLU A 154 -16.88 -6.27 -5.90
C GLU A 154 -16.55 -6.14 -7.39
N ASN A 155 -15.70 -5.18 -7.77
CA ASN A 155 -15.25 -5.00 -9.13
C ASN A 155 -14.29 -6.12 -9.55
N PRO A 156 -14.63 -6.93 -10.58
CA PRO A 156 -13.77 -8.02 -11.04
C PRO A 156 -12.43 -7.53 -11.63
N GLN A 157 -12.38 -6.29 -12.12
CA GLN A 157 -11.16 -5.71 -12.65
C GLN A 157 -10.15 -5.41 -11.52
N VAL A 158 -10.62 -4.91 -10.38
CA VAL A 158 -9.77 -4.73 -9.19
C VAL A 158 -9.16 -6.06 -8.77
N ARG A 159 -9.97 -7.13 -8.68
CA ARG A 159 -9.46 -8.47 -8.33
C ARG A 159 -8.41 -8.96 -9.30
N ARG A 160 -8.60 -8.73 -10.61
CA ARG A 160 -7.64 -9.13 -11.64
C ARG A 160 -6.32 -8.39 -11.47
N GLU A 161 -6.36 -7.06 -11.35
CA GLU A 161 -5.16 -6.24 -11.16
C GLU A 161 -4.36 -6.68 -9.91
N VAL A 162 -5.05 -6.98 -8.81
CA VAL A 162 -4.39 -7.48 -7.60
C VAL A 162 -3.76 -8.86 -7.83
N TYR A 163 -4.45 -9.79 -8.51
CA TYR A 163 -3.89 -11.11 -8.80
C TYR A 163 -2.70 -11.04 -9.75
N ASP A 164 -2.76 -10.17 -10.75
CA ASP A 164 -1.65 -9.95 -11.68
C ASP A 164 -0.42 -9.38 -10.93
N MET A 165 -0.64 -8.44 -10.02
CA MET A 165 0.41 -7.91 -9.14
C MET A 165 1.01 -8.98 -8.22
N MET A 166 0.20 -9.87 -7.66
CA MET A 166 0.69 -10.97 -6.80
C MET A 166 1.52 -12.01 -7.54
N THR A 167 1.35 -12.12 -8.85
CA THR A 167 2.07 -13.10 -9.68
C THR A 167 3.28 -12.53 -10.40
N TRP A 168 3.42 -11.22 -10.38
CA TRP A 168 4.57 -10.51 -10.94
C TRP A 168 5.79 -10.67 -10.04
#